data_92a4611e6897f1477af069957d51bb02
#
_entry.id   92a4611e6897f1477af069957d51bb02
#
_cell.length_a   1.000
_cell.length_b   1.000
_cell.length_c   1.000
_cell.angle_alpha   90.00
_cell.angle_beta   90.00
_cell.angle_gamma   90.00
#
_symmetry.space_group_name_H-M   'P 1'
#
loop_
_entity.id
_entity.type
_entity.pdbx_description
1 polymer ?
#
loop_
_entity_poly.entity_id
_entity_poly.type
_entity_poly.pdbx_seq_one_letter_code
_entity_poly.pdbx_strand_id
1 'polypeptide(L)'
;MAIKEQILENLGLKDGFFVQYFRWLAHFVTGDFGTSFVSGASVSLLIKERLLNSLILFVCSFVLIALFSFFLGLLSAIYKNKFADIFINFSSFLLASLPHFYIALVLIAIFSVYLNVLPSSGANELGFSGVGAKFIILPTLAIILPHLGANVKFVRDRLNQSLNADFIQTAHARGLGRGKIYLFAIKHASTDIVYYFATLVAGVFAGSYVIESIFSFPGIGKLSLDAVIAKDYPVALATILLTAVFVVFANLLAKIFAILADKRNL
;
A
#
# COMPACT_ATOMS: atom_id res chain seq x y z
N MET A 1 -33.57 32.83 11.42
CA MET A 1 -34.19 31.83 10.52
C MET A 1 -33.82 32.07 9.06
N ALA A 2 -33.96 33.28 8.52
CA ALA A 2 -33.67 33.60 7.11
C ALA A 2 -32.25 33.22 6.63
N ILE A 3 -31.19 33.47 7.42
CA ILE A 3 -29.79 33.14 7.05
C ILE A 3 -29.58 31.63 6.93
N LYS A 4 -30.18 30.84 7.80
CA LYS A 4 -30.09 29.35 7.73
C LYS A 4 -30.80 28.82 6.49
N GLU A 5 -31.95 29.38 6.12
CA GLU A 5 -32.70 28.99 4.93
C GLU A 5 -31.96 29.34 3.66
N GLN A 6 -31.29 30.50 3.64
CA GLN A 6 -30.49 30.96 2.52
C GLN A 6 -29.23 30.11 2.35
N ILE A 7 -28.58 29.67 3.44
CA ILE A 7 -27.46 28.72 3.40
C ILE A 7 -27.89 27.35 2.87
N LEU A 8 -29.02 26.83 3.33
CA LEU A 8 -29.57 25.55 2.86
C LEU A 8 -29.94 25.59 1.37
N GLU A 9 -30.43 26.71 0.89
CA GLU A 9 -30.74 26.94 -0.52
C GLU A 9 -29.49 27.05 -1.39
N ASN A 10 -28.53 27.85 -0.96
CA ASN A 10 -27.22 28.01 -1.65
C ASN A 10 -26.43 26.70 -1.73
N LEU A 11 -26.57 25.83 -0.73
CA LEU A 11 -25.97 24.50 -0.71
C LEU A 11 -26.80 23.45 -1.45
N GLY A 12 -27.98 23.82 -1.97
CA GLY A 12 -28.89 22.89 -2.65
C GLY A 12 -29.46 21.78 -1.74
N LEU A 13 -29.43 21.97 -0.43
CA LEU A 13 -29.89 20.98 0.55
C LEU A 13 -31.42 20.87 0.65
N LYS A 14 -32.14 21.78 -0.01
CA LYS A 14 -33.62 21.72 -0.16
C LYS A 14 -34.06 20.81 -1.31
N ASP A 15 -33.14 20.46 -2.21
CA ASP A 15 -33.46 19.59 -3.35
C ASP A 15 -33.63 18.14 -2.92
N GLY A 16 -34.36 17.36 -3.71
CA GLY A 16 -34.52 15.93 -3.46
C GLY A 16 -33.15 15.19 -3.47
N PHE A 17 -33.06 14.10 -2.71
CA PHE A 17 -31.82 13.32 -2.51
C PHE A 17 -31.08 12.99 -3.81
N PHE A 18 -31.79 12.56 -4.86
CA PHE A 18 -31.17 12.22 -6.15
C PHE A 18 -30.58 13.45 -6.85
N VAL A 19 -31.22 14.61 -6.75
CA VAL A 19 -30.72 15.86 -7.35
C VAL A 19 -29.43 16.30 -6.65
N GLN A 20 -29.41 16.23 -5.31
CA GLN A 20 -28.21 16.52 -4.52
C GLN A 20 -27.08 15.55 -4.88
N TYR A 21 -27.34 14.25 -4.97
CA TYR A 21 -26.36 13.24 -5.32
C TYR A 21 -25.75 13.45 -6.71
N PHE A 22 -26.60 13.64 -7.74
CA PHE A 22 -26.09 13.82 -9.10
C PHE A 22 -25.35 15.16 -9.28
N ARG A 23 -25.78 16.22 -8.60
CA ARG A 23 -25.06 17.50 -8.59
C ARG A 23 -23.69 17.34 -7.95
N TRP A 24 -23.63 16.74 -6.77
CA TRP A 24 -22.37 16.45 -6.08
C TRP A 24 -21.44 15.57 -6.95
N LEU A 25 -21.97 14.52 -7.55
CA LEU A 25 -21.20 13.64 -8.45
C LEU A 25 -20.66 14.39 -9.67
N ALA A 26 -21.44 15.29 -10.27
CA ALA A 26 -21.00 16.11 -11.38
C ALA A 26 -19.82 17.02 -10.99
N HIS A 27 -19.90 17.71 -9.84
CA HIS A 27 -18.79 18.48 -9.29
C HIS A 27 -17.58 17.62 -8.99
N PHE A 28 -17.79 16.44 -8.42
CA PHE A 28 -16.71 15.50 -8.12
C PHE A 28 -15.93 15.09 -9.38
N VAL A 29 -16.64 14.73 -10.46
CA VAL A 29 -16.02 14.32 -11.75
C VAL A 29 -15.24 15.47 -12.41
N THR A 30 -15.65 16.72 -12.20
CA THR A 30 -14.92 17.90 -12.69
C THR A 30 -13.75 18.32 -11.80
N GLY A 31 -13.53 17.61 -10.65
CA GLY A 31 -12.44 17.92 -9.72
C GLY A 31 -12.75 19.05 -8.75
N ASP A 32 -14.01 19.50 -8.70
CA ASP A 32 -14.49 20.45 -7.70
C ASP A 32 -15.05 19.67 -6.50
N PHE A 33 -14.24 19.55 -5.45
CA PHE A 33 -14.60 18.86 -4.22
C PHE A 33 -15.19 19.79 -3.15
N GLY A 34 -15.38 21.08 -3.50
CA GLY A 34 -15.89 22.09 -2.58
C GLY A 34 -14.85 22.61 -1.60
N THR A 35 -15.32 23.11 -0.46
CA THR A 35 -14.51 23.71 0.60
C THR A 35 -14.68 22.94 1.92
N SER A 36 -13.59 22.84 2.67
CA SER A 36 -13.58 22.26 4.01
C SER A 36 -14.49 23.06 4.95
N PHE A 37 -15.31 22.37 5.70
CA PHE A 37 -16.18 23.03 6.70
C PHE A 37 -15.40 23.51 7.94
N VAL A 38 -14.22 22.92 8.17
CA VAL A 38 -13.38 23.23 9.34
C VAL A 38 -12.38 24.35 9.02
N SER A 39 -11.67 24.25 7.90
CA SER A 39 -10.61 25.21 7.55
C SER A 39 -11.02 26.28 6.56
N GLY A 40 -12.15 26.10 5.84
CA GLY A 40 -12.55 26.97 4.73
C GLY A 40 -11.69 26.84 3.47
N ALA A 41 -10.64 26.02 3.49
CA ALA A 41 -9.75 25.83 2.37
C ALA A 41 -10.39 24.97 1.26
N SER A 42 -9.93 25.11 0.01
CA SER A 42 -10.34 24.23 -1.08
C SER A 42 -9.90 22.80 -0.79
N VAL A 43 -10.84 21.85 -0.89
CA VAL A 43 -10.58 20.42 -0.68
C VAL A 43 -9.58 19.87 -1.71
N SER A 44 -9.67 20.36 -2.97
CA SER A 44 -8.73 19.98 -4.04
C SER A 44 -7.29 20.35 -3.69
N LEU A 45 -7.07 21.50 -3.04
CA LEU A 45 -5.74 21.93 -2.59
C LEU A 45 -5.23 21.03 -1.47
N LEU A 46 -6.05 20.77 -0.45
CA LEU A 46 -5.69 19.89 0.68
C LEU A 46 -5.30 18.49 0.21
N ILE A 47 -6.03 17.95 -0.77
CA ILE A 47 -5.73 16.65 -1.36
C ILE A 47 -4.41 16.69 -2.13
N LYS A 48 -4.20 17.70 -2.97
CA LYS A 48 -2.98 17.84 -3.79
C LYS A 48 -1.71 17.89 -2.94
N GLU A 49 -1.74 18.59 -1.81
CA GLU A 49 -0.62 18.69 -0.86
C GLU A 49 -0.29 17.34 -0.19
N ARG A 50 -1.27 16.45 -0.02
CA ARG A 50 -1.13 15.18 0.70
C ARG A 50 -0.93 13.97 -0.19
N LEU A 51 -1.43 14.04 -1.44
CA LEU A 51 -1.43 12.91 -2.38
C LEU A 51 -0.01 12.39 -2.65
N LEU A 52 0.93 13.30 -2.91
CA LEU A 52 2.30 12.91 -3.22
C LEU A 52 2.97 12.17 -2.06
N ASN A 53 2.71 12.59 -0.82
CA ASN A 53 3.27 11.95 0.37
C ASN A 53 2.76 10.51 0.52
N SER A 54 1.44 10.30 0.37
CA SER A 54 0.88 8.94 0.38
C SER A 54 1.41 8.07 -0.74
N LEU A 55 1.57 8.63 -1.96
CA LEU A 55 2.13 7.89 -3.08
C LEU A 55 3.58 7.49 -2.85
N ILE A 56 4.41 8.38 -2.29
CA ILE A 56 5.80 8.07 -1.95
C ILE A 56 5.84 6.93 -0.92
N LEU A 57 5.07 7.04 0.17
CA LEU A 57 5.02 6.00 1.19
C LEU A 57 4.54 4.66 0.62
N PHE A 58 3.48 4.68 -0.21
CA PHE A 58 2.94 3.50 -0.87
C PHE A 58 3.96 2.85 -1.80
N VAL A 59 4.57 3.62 -2.72
CA VAL A 59 5.52 3.08 -3.71
C VAL A 59 6.76 2.53 -3.02
N CYS A 60 7.34 3.25 -2.05
CA CYS A 60 8.47 2.75 -1.27
C CYS A 60 8.13 1.43 -0.55
N SER A 61 6.98 1.39 0.13
CA SER A 61 6.55 0.18 0.84
C SER A 61 6.29 -0.98 -0.11
N PHE A 62 5.58 -0.75 -1.21
CA PHE A 62 5.23 -1.78 -2.18
C PHE A 62 6.47 -2.39 -2.85
N VAL A 63 7.41 -1.55 -3.31
CA VAL A 63 8.67 -2.01 -3.91
C VAL A 63 9.47 -2.83 -2.92
N LEU A 64 9.59 -2.38 -1.67
CA LEU A 64 10.34 -3.12 -0.65
C LEU A 64 9.63 -4.40 -0.22
N ILE A 65 8.28 -4.44 -0.14
CA ILE A 65 7.53 -5.68 0.06
C ILE A 65 7.86 -6.68 -1.05
N ALA A 66 7.80 -6.26 -2.31
CA ALA A 66 8.08 -7.14 -3.44
C ALA A 66 9.54 -7.66 -3.41
N LEU A 67 10.50 -6.78 -3.17
CA LEU A 67 11.92 -7.14 -3.11
C LEU A 67 12.21 -8.10 -1.95
N PHE A 68 11.85 -7.75 -0.72
CA PHE A 68 12.13 -8.59 0.44
C PHE A 68 11.41 -9.94 0.35
N SER A 69 10.14 -9.94 -0.07
CA SER A 69 9.39 -11.19 -0.23
C SER A 69 9.98 -12.09 -1.30
N PHE A 70 10.44 -11.50 -2.42
CA PHE A 70 11.11 -12.26 -3.47
C PHE A 70 12.43 -12.86 -2.99
N PHE A 71 13.31 -12.05 -2.38
CA PHE A 71 14.62 -12.53 -1.92
C PHE A 71 14.49 -13.55 -0.78
N LEU A 72 13.65 -13.29 0.22
CA LEU A 72 13.45 -14.22 1.33
C LEU A 72 12.76 -15.51 0.86
N GLY A 73 11.77 -15.41 -0.03
CA GLY A 73 11.10 -16.56 -0.63
C GLY A 73 12.04 -17.41 -1.49
N LEU A 74 12.91 -16.76 -2.28
CA LEU A 74 13.94 -17.43 -3.06
C LEU A 74 14.96 -18.14 -2.15
N LEU A 75 15.44 -17.46 -1.11
CA LEU A 75 16.36 -18.06 -0.15
C LEU A 75 15.75 -19.28 0.54
N SER A 76 14.49 -19.15 0.95
CA SER A 76 13.70 -20.21 1.56
C SER A 76 13.51 -21.40 0.61
N ALA A 77 13.27 -21.16 -0.68
CA ALA A 77 13.15 -22.23 -1.68
C ALA A 77 14.49 -22.94 -1.96
N ILE A 78 15.61 -22.18 -2.05
CA ILE A 78 16.95 -22.75 -2.25
C ILE A 78 17.37 -23.64 -1.08
N TYR A 79 17.09 -23.18 0.14
CA TYR A 79 17.45 -23.90 1.37
C TYR A 79 16.29 -24.72 1.95
N LYS A 80 15.40 -25.22 1.08
CA LYS A 80 14.21 -25.98 1.46
C LYS A 80 14.51 -27.04 2.54
N ASN A 81 13.70 -27.05 3.59
CA ASN A 81 13.80 -27.95 4.75
C ASN A 81 15.09 -27.80 5.59
N LYS A 82 15.90 -26.75 5.37
CA LYS A 82 17.05 -26.39 6.20
C LYS A 82 16.67 -25.30 7.23
N PHE A 83 17.56 -25.06 8.18
CA PHE A 83 17.38 -24.04 9.22
C PHE A 83 16.97 -22.67 8.66
N ALA A 84 17.59 -22.22 7.58
CA ALA A 84 17.25 -20.96 6.93
C ALA A 84 15.79 -20.90 6.45
N ASP A 85 15.30 -21.98 5.83
CA ASP A 85 13.90 -22.10 5.40
C ASP A 85 12.95 -22.01 6.59
N ILE A 86 13.22 -22.79 7.64
CA ILE A 86 12.39 -22.83 8.85
C ILE A 86 12.38 -21.47 9.54
N PHE A 87 13.55 -20.83 9.69
CA PHE A 87 13.69 -19.53 10.34
C PHE A 87 12.97 -18.42 9.57
N ILE A 88 13.14 -18.35 8.24
CA ILE A 88 12.47 -17.36 7.39
C ILE A 88 10.95 -17.50 7.48
N ASN A 89 10.45 -18.74 7.35
CA ASN A 89 9.00 -18.98 7.39
C ASN A 89 8.42 -18.69 8.78
N PHE A 90 9.09 -19.10 9.84
CA PHE A 90 8.63 -18.86 11.21
C PHE A 90 8.60 -17.36 11.52
N SER A 91 9.70 -16.64 11.22
CA SER A 91 9.78 -15.18 11.46
C SER A 91 8.75 -14.41 10.63
N SER A 92 8.59 -14.77 9.37
CA SER A 92 7.61 -14.15 8.48
C SER A 92 6.18 -14.40 8.96
N PHE A 93 5.87 -15.61 9.40
CA PHE A 93 4.56 -15.96 9.96
C PHE A 93 4.29 -15.21 11.27
N LEU A 94 5.28 -15.12 12.16
CA LEU A 94 5.17 -14.36 13.41
C LEU A 94 4.82 -12.90 13.14
N LEU A 95 5.54 -12.26 12.22
CA LEU A 95 5.28 -10.86 11.85
C LEU A 95 3.90 -10.67 11.22
N ALA A 96 3.45 -11.61 10.37
CA ALA A 96 2.12 -11.56 9.76
C ALA A 96 0.97 -11.78 10.76
N SER A 97 1.24 -12.40 11.90
CA SER A 97 0.25 -12.62 12.96
C SER A 97 -0.02 -11.38 13.81
N LEU A 98 0.84 -10.36 13.70
CA LEU A 98 0.72 -9.12 14.47
C LEU A 98 -0.05 -8.05 13.68
N PRO A 99 -0.98 -7.32 14.34
CA PRO A 99 -1.66 -6.20 13.72
C PRO A 99 -0.67 -5.10 13.29
N HIS A 100 -0.91 -4.45 12.15
CA HIS A 100 -0.05 -3.39 11.62
C HIS A 100 0.18 -2.26 12.63
N PHE A 101 -0.88 -1.82 13.33
CA PHE A 101 -0.77 -0.77 14.34
C PHE A 101 0.13 -1.16 15.52
N TYR A 102 0.09 -2.44 15.93
CA TYR A 102 0.94 -2.94 17.01
C TYR A 102 2.43 -2.89 16.61
N ILE A 103 2.75 -3.36 15.42
CA ILE A 103 4.13 -3.28 14.87
C ILE A 103 4.58 -1.82 14.80
N ALA A 104 3.72 -0.90 14.35
CA ALA A 104 4.03 0.52 14.31
C ALA A 104 4.39 1.08 15.68
N LEU A 105 3.61 0.77 16.72
CA LEU A 105 3.88 1.21 18.11
C LEU A 105 5.16 0.61 18.67
N VAL A 106 5.43 -0.67 18.39
CA VAL A 106 6.68 -1.33 18.80
C VAL A 106 7.89 -0.69 18.13
N LEU A 107 7.81 -0.38 16.82
CA LEU A 107 8.88 0.31 16.09
C LEU A 107 9.13 1.71 16.65
N ILE A 108 8.08 2.48 16.96
CA ILE A 108 8.21 3.79 17.63
C ILE A 108 8.88 3.62 18.97
N ALA A 109 8.41 2.68 19.80
CA ALA A 109 8.98 2.46 21.14
C ALA A 109 10.48 2.13 21.08
N ILE A 110 10.89 1.25 20.17
CA ILE A 110 12.28 0.82 20.05
C ILE A 110 13.14 1.94 19.42
N PHE A 111 12.79 2.39 18.21
CA PHE A 111 13.69 3.22 17.40
C PHE A 111 13.59 4.72 17.71
N SER A 112 12.44 5.18 18.18
CA SER A 112 12.22 6.59 18.47
C SER A 112 12.38 6.92 19.95
N VAL A 113 11.76 6.12 20.83
CA VAL A 113 11.77 6.40 22.27
C VAL A 113 13.02 5.83 22.94
N TYR A 114 13.32 4.55 22.73
CA TYR A 114 14.44 3.89 23.43
C TYR A 114 15.81 4.20 22.82
N LEU A 115 15.94 4.02 21.49
CA LEU A 115 17.21 4.24 20.78
C LEU A 115 17.41 5.70 20.35
N ASN A 116 16.35 6.49 20.25
CA ASN A 116 16.36 7.90 19.81
C ASN A 116 17.08 8.16 18.47
N VAL A 117 16.95 7.22 17.50
CA VAL A 117 17.61 7.26 16.19
C VAL A 117 16.70 7.74 15.07
N LEU A 118 15.38 7.49 15.18
CA LEU A 118 14.39 7.82 14.16
C LEU A 118 13.22 8.61 14.74
N PRO A 119 12.62 9.54 13.98
CA PRO A 119 11.50 10.33 14.47
C PRO A 119 10.25 9.46 14.66
N SER A 120 9.47 9.75 15.70
CA SER A 120 8.21 9.04 16.00
C SER A 120 7.05 9.48 15.13
N SER A 121 7.10 10.69 14.57
CA SER A 121 5.97 11.29 13.84
C SER A 121 6.41 12.43 12.93
N GLY A 122 5.52 12.82 11.99
CA GLY A 122 5.77 13.92 11.06
C GLY A 122 6.26 13.47 9.68
N ALA A 123 6.74 14.43 8.88
CA ALA A 123 7.26 14.15 7.55
C ALA A 123 8.61 14.81 7.26
N ASN A 124 8.98 15.87 8.00
CA ASN A 124 10.21 16.62 7.78
C ASN A 124 10.67 17.35 9.05
N GLU A 125 11.89 17.83 9.01
CA GLU A 125 12.42 18.74 10.03
C GLU A 125 11.84 20.15 9.84
N LEU A 126 11.76 20.95 10.91
CA LEU A 126 11.26 22.32 10.88
C LEU A 126 12.02 23.14 9.83
N GLY A 127 11.27 23.74 8.90
CA GLY A 127 11.82 24.62 7.86
C GLY A 127 12.12 23.94 6.51
N PHE A 128 11.92 22.63 6.38
CA PHE A 128 12.06 21.93 5.11
C PHE A 128 10.70 21.61 4.49
N SER A 129 10.57 21.78 3.17
CA SER A 129 9.41 21.33 2.41
C SER A 129 9.62 19.90 1.91
N GLY A 130 8.57 19.06 1.96
CA GLY A 130 8.60 17.69 1.45
C GLY A 130 8.81 16.63 2.54
N VAL A 131 9.08 15.38 2.14
CA VAL A 131 9.23 14.25 3.04
C VAL A 131 10.72 13.95 3.26
N GLY A 132 11.16 14.07 4.51
CA GLY A 132 12.53 13.70 4.89
C GLY A 132 12.71 12.18 4.94
N ALA A 133 13.85 11.69 4.46
CA ALA A 133 14.13 10.25 4.39
C ALA A 133 13.99 9.54 5.76
N LYS A 134 14.39 10.17 6.85
CA LYS A 134 14.27 9.61 8.20
C LYS A 134 12.83 9.37 8.64
N PHE A 135 11.89 10.21 8.19
CA PHE A 135 10.48 10.15 8.57
C PHE A 135 9.69 9.06 7.83
N ILE A 136 10.23 8.55 6.71
CA ILE A 136 9.57 7.52 5.92
C ILE A 136 9.95 6.10 6.36
N ILE A 137 11.09 5.92 7.05
CA ILE A 137 11.64 4.62 7.40
C ILE A 137 10.68 3.82 8.30
N LEU A 138 10.29 4.36 9.44
CA LEU A 138 9.41 3.64 10.39
C LEU A 138 8.03 3.36 9.81
N PRO A 139 7.32 4.31 9.17
CA PRO A 139 6.06 4.02 8.49
C PRO A 139 6.20 2.92 7.44
N THR A 140 7.24 2.96 6.62
CA THR A 140 7.51 1.94 5.60
C THR A 140 7.73 0.57 6.22
N LEU A 141 8.55 0.45 7.27
CA LEU A 141 8.77 -0.81 7.98
C LEU A 141 7.48 -1.36 8.61
N ALA A 142 6.65 -0.48 9.19
CA ALA A 142 5.37 -0.87 9.77
C ALA A 142 4.38 -1.43 8.74
N ILE A 143 4.46 -0.98 7.47
CA ILE A 143 3.69 -1.54 6.37
C ILE A 143 4.32 -2.86 5.88
N ILE A 144 5.64 -2.93 5.72
CA ILE A 144 6.34 -4.08 5.12
C ILE A 144 6.24 -5.33 5.99
N LEU A 145 6.57 -5.22 7.27
CA LEU A 145 6.76 -6.37 8.15
C LEU A 145 5.55 -7.33 8.22
N PRO A 146 4.31 -6.86 8.38
CA PRO A 146 3.15 -7.75 8.39
C PRO A 146 2.89 -8.42 7.05
N HIS A 147 3.26 -7.76 5.95
CA HIS A 147 3.05 -8.31 4.60
C HIS A 147 4.04 -9.42 4.24
N LEU A 148 5.19 -9.54 4.92
CA LEU A 148 6.20 -10.54 4.57
C LEU A 148 5.70 -11.98 4.68
N GLY A 149 4.87 -12.31 5.69
CA GLY A 149 4.48 -13.68 5.95
C GLY A 149 3.82 -14.40 4.77
N ALA A 150 2.71 -13.88 4.30
CA ALA A 150 1.98 -14.45 3.17
C ALA A 150 2.78 -14.38 1.88
N ASN A 151 3.48 -13.27 1.66
CA ASN A 151 4.19 -12.99 0.40
C ASN A 151 5.44 -13.85 0.25
N VAL A 152 6.25 -13.99 1.30
CA VAL A 152 7.42 -14.89 1.33
C VAL A 152 7.00 -16.32 1.06
N LYS A 153 5.95 -16.79 1.74
CA LYS A 153 5.41 -18.12 1.56
C LYS A 153 4.94 -18.34 0.12
N PHE A 154 4.19 -17.39 -0.45
CA PHE A 154 3.71 -17.49 -1.82
C PHE A 154 4.88 -17.64 -2.82
N VAL A 155 5.89 -16.76 -2.73
CA VAL A 155 7.07 -16.82 -3.61
C VAL A 155 7.80 -18.15 -3.45
N ARG A 156 8.04 -18.59 -2.21
CA ARG A 156 8.65 -19.89 -1.90
C ARG A 156 7.90 -21.04 -2.54
N ASP A 157 6.58 -21.08 -2.37
CA ASP A 157 5.77 -22.19 -2.85
C ASP A 157 5.73 -22.24 -4.39
N ARG A 158 5.65 -21.10 -5.06
CA ARG A 158 5.74 -20.99 -6.53
C ARG A 158 7.09 -21.40 -7.08
N LEU A 159 8.19 -21.00 -6.43
CA LEU A 159 9.53 -21.42 -6.81
C LEU A 159 9.71 -22.93 -6.60
N ASN A 160 9.25 -23.49 -5.48
CA ASN A 160 9.30 -24.92 -5.24
C ASN A 160 8.49 -25.73 -6.25
N GLN A 161 7.30 -25.23 -6.63
CA GLN A 161 6.48 -25.87 -7.67
C GLN A 161 7.22 -25.86 -9.01
N SER A 162 7.83 -24.74 -9.37
CA SER A 162 8.63 -24.62 -10.58
C SER A 162 9.86 -25.55 -10.57
N LEU A 163 10.57 -25.65 -9.45
CA LEU A 163 11.75 -26.53 -9.31
C LEU A 163 11.41 -28.01 -9.41
N ASN A 164 10.18 -28.42 -9.13
CA ASN A 164 9.70 -29.80 -9.24
C ASN A 164 9.05 -30.11 -10.61
N ALA A 165 9.00 -29.14 -11.54
CA ALA A 165 8.38 -29.35 -12.84
C ALA A 165 9.26 -30.22 -13.78
N ASP A 166 8.63 -30.95 -14.71
CA ASP A 166 9.28 -31.91 -15.60
C ASP A 166 10.39 -31.30 -16.47
N PHE A 167 10.24 -30.05 -16.88
CA PHE A 167 11.30 -29.36 -17.65
C PHE A 167 12.57 -29.14 -16.84
N ILE A 168 12.49 -29.01 -15.52
CA ILE A 168 13.64 -28.93 -14.63
C ILE A 168 14.31 -30.29 -14.51
N GLN A 169 13.55 -31.39 -14.44
CA GLN A 169 14.13 -32.75 -14.42
C GLN A 169 14.89 -33.00 -15.75
N THR A 170 14.33 -32.60 -16.87
CA THR A 170 15.00 -32.64 -18.18
C THR A 170 16.28 -31.80 -18.19
N ALA A 171 16.26 -30.61 -17.60
CA ALA A 171 17.43 -29.74 -17.46
C ALA A 171 18.54 -30.38 -16.62
N HIS A 172 18.16 -31.06 -15.53
CA HIS A 172 19.10 -31.86 -14.72
C HIS A 172 19.70 -33.01 -15.51
N ALA A 173 18.88 -33.78 -16.24
CA ALA A 173 19.35 -34.88 -17.07
C ALA A 173 20.33 -34.44 -18.18
N ARG A 174 20.20 -33.20 -18.67
CA ARG A 174 21.14 -32.57 -19.61
C ARG A 174 22.41 -32.03 -18.97
N GLY A 175 22.61 -32.20 -17.65
CA GLY A 175 23.82 -31.76 -16.95
C GLY A 175 23.91 -30.26 -16.69
N LEU A 176 22.80 -29.51 -16.73
CA LEU A 176 22.84 -28.07 -16.43
C LEU A 176 23.22 -27.81 -14.97
N GLY A 177 24.09 -26.84 -14.74
CA GLY A 177 24.51 -26.43 -13.41
C GLY A 177 23.36 -25.80 -12.60
N ARG A 178 23.43 -25.93 -11.27
CA ARG A 178 22.37 -25.46 -10.32
C ARG A 178 21.94 -24.02 -10.56
N GLY A 179 22.86 -23.08 -10.85
CA GLY A 179 22.52 -21.67 -11.09
C GLY A 179 21.59 -21.48 -12.29
N LYS A 180 21.81 -22.21 -13.39
CA LYS A 180 20.95 -22.18 -14.58
C LYS A 180 19.56 -22.77 -14.27
N ILE A 181 19.50 -23.80 -13.47
CA ILE A 181 18.25 -24.43 -13.02
C ILE A 181 17.41 -23.46 -12.20
N TYR A 182 18.00 -22.78 -11.22
CA TYR A 182 17.29 -21.74 -10.45
C TYR A 182 16.82 -20.60 -11.36
N LEU A 183 17.62 -20.17 -12.33
CA LEU A 183 17.21 -19.13 -13.28
C LEU A 183 15.99 -19.56 -14.12
N PHE A 184 15.95 -20.81 -14.59
CA PHE A 184 14.79 -21.35 -15.31
C PHE A 184 13.56 -21.43 -14.40
N ALA A 185 13.71 -21.86 -13.15
CA ALA A 185 12.63 -21.92 -12.20
C ALA A 185 12.06 -20.52 -11.89
N ILE A 186 12.93 -19.52 -11.68
CA ILE A 186 12.54 -18.11 -11.47
C ILE A 186 11.79 -17.59 -12.69
N LYS A 187 12.32 -17.80 -13.90
CA LYS A 187 11.65 -17.35 -15.13
C LYS A 187 10.28 -17.99 -15.32
N HIS A 188 10.13 -19.26 -14.98
CA HIS A 188 8.84 -19.96 -15.04
C HIS A 188 7.85 -19.45 -14.00
N ALA A 189 8.31 -19.23 -12.76
CA ALA A 189 7.49 -18.73 -11.67
C ALA A 189 7.18 -17.22 -11.74
N SER A 190 7.95 -16.46 -12.55
CA SER A 190 7.88 -14.98 -12.56
C SER A 190 6.49 -14.44 -12.93
N THR A 191 5.79 -15.05 -13.87
CA THR A 191 4.45 -14.63 -14.28
C THR A 191 3.47 -14.71 -13.11
N ASP A 192 3.45 -15.84 -12.39
CA ASP A 192 2.56 -16.04 -11.25
C ASP A 192 2.92 -15.09 -10.09
N ILE A 193 4.22 -14.86 -9.86
CA ILE A 193 4.72 -13.96 -8.82
C ILE A 193 4.34 -12.50 -9.14
N VAL A 194 4.54 -12.04 -10.36
CA VAL A 194 4.17 -10.69 -10.81
C VAL A 194 2.66 -10.49 -10.70
N TYR A 195 1.87 -11.47 -11.18
CA TYR A 195 0.42 -11.43 -11.05
C TYR A 195 -0.02 -11.29 -9.58
N TYR A 196 0.56 -12.09 -8.69
CA TYR A 196 0.26 -12.04 -7.27
C TYR A 196 0.57 -10.67 -6.66
N PHE A 197 1.77 -10.12 -6.91
CA PHE A 197 2.12 -8.77 -6.42
C PHE A 197 1.20 -7.69 -6.99
N ALA A 198 0.77 -7.82 -8.23
CA ALA A 198 -0.20 -6.91 -8.81
C ALA A 198 -1.53 -6.88 -8.02
N THR A 199 -1.97 -8.01 -7.47
CA THR A 199 -3.20 -8.06 -6.66
C THR A 199 -3.06 -7.45 -5.27
N LEU A 200 -1.84 -7.24 -4.77
CA LEU A 200 -1.59 -6.67 -3.44
C LEU A 200 -1.69 -5.15 -3.39
N VAL A 201 -1.66 -4.47 -4.53
CA VAL A 201 -1.63 -3.01 -4.63
C VAL A 201 -2.72 -2.35 -3.78
N ALA A 202 -3.96 -2.83 -3.90
CA ALA A 202 -5.09 -2.29 -3.14
C ALA A 202 -4.94 -2.49 -1.63
N GLY A 203 -4.52 -3.69 -1.20
CA GLY A 203 -4.36 -4.02 0.21
C GLY A 203 -3.26 -3.19 0.89
N VAL A 204 -2.13 -3.01 0.22
CA VAL A 204 -1.01 -2.21 0.73
C VAL A 204 -1.41 -0.74 0.85
N PHE A 205 -2.13 -0.21 -0.16
CA PHE A 205 -2.60 1.17 -0.13
C PHE A 205 -3.62 1.41 1.00
N ALA A 206 -4.60 0.52 1.15
CA ALA A 206 -5.58 0.62 2.23
C ALA A 206 -4.93 0.50 3.63
N GLY A 207 -3.92 -0.37 3.76
CA GLY A 207 -3.16 -0.52 5.00
C GLY A 207 -2.35 0.71 5.42
N SER A 208 -1.95 1.56 4.45
CA SER A 208 -1.17 2.76 4.75
C SER A 208 -1.94 3.82 5.55
N TYR A 209 -3.28 3.88 5.47
CA TYR A 209 -4.11 4.87 6.16
C TYR A 209 -3.93 4.87 7.67
N VAL A 210 -3.99 3.71 8.28
CA VAL A 210 -3.80 3.56 9.73
C VAL A 210 -2.37 3.96 10.11
N ILE A 211 -1.41 3.57 9.30
CA ILE A 211 0.02 3.87 9.53
C ILE A 211 0.28 5.37 9.41
N GLU A 212 -0.27 6.04 8.39
CA GLU A 212 -0.17 7.49 8.25
C GLU A 212 -0.70 8.22 9.49
N SER A 213 -1.80 7.75 10.07
CA SER A 213 -2.37 8.34 11.28
C SER A 213 -1.49 8.13 12.51
N ILE A 214 -0.96 6.93 12.71
CA ILE A 214 -0.11 6.60 13.87
C ILE A 214 1.17 7.45 13.87
N PHE A 215 1.82 7.54 12.70
CA PHE A 215 3.04 8.33 12.53
C PHE A 215 2.78 9.82 12.29
N SER A 216 1.52 10.27 12.36
CA SER A 216 1.14 11.64 11.96
C SER A 216 1.75 12.07 10.62
N PHE A 217 1.91 11.10 9.71
CA PHE A 217 2.45 11.32 8.38
C PHE A 217 1.43 12.08 7.53
N PRO A 218 1.78 13.21 6.90
CA PRO A 218 0.83 14.08 6.22
C PRO A 218 0.40 13.53 4.86
N GLY A 219 -0.34 12.44 4.87
CA GLY A 219 -0.91 11.78 3.69
C GLY A 219 -2.43 11.88 3.60
N ILE A 220 -2.99 11.27 2.55
CA ILE A 220 -4.44 11.22 2.27
C ILE A 220 -5.19 10.41 3.34
N GLY A 221 -4.60 9.31 3.82
CA GLY A 221 -5.22 8.47 4.84
C GLY A 221 -5.41 9.23 6.15
N LYS A 222 -4.36 9.94 6.60
CA LYS A 222 -4.46 10.81 7.77
C LYS A 222 -5.48 11.94 7.55
N LEU A 223 -5.44 12.61 6.39
CA LEU A 223 -6.40 13.66 6.06
C LEU A 223 -7.85 13.14 6.10
N SER A 224 -8.09 11.95 5.56
CA SER A 224 -9.41 11.30 5.57
C SER A 224 -9.89 11.02 7.00
N LEU A 225 -9.03 10.45 7.86
CA LEU A 225 -9.38 10.13 9.23
C LEU A 225 -9.64 11.39 10.06
N ASP A 226 -8.77 12.39 9.94
CA ASP A 226 -8.91 13.68 10.63
C ASP A 226 -10.23 14.37 10.23
N ALA A 227 -10.59 14.33 8.94
CA ALA A 227 -11.84 14.89 8.43
C ALA A 227 -13.08 14.15 8.96
N VAL A 228 -13.04 12.83 9.06
CA VAL A 228 -14.14 12.04 9.64
C VAL A 228 -14.34 12.39 11.12
N ILE A 229 -13.26 12.47 11.89
CA ILE A 229 -13.31 12.83 13.32
C ILE A 229 -13.84 14.26 13.51
N ALA A 230 -13.40 15.19 12.66
CA ALA A 230 -13.81 16.60 12.69
C ALA A 230 -15.20 16.84 12.06
N LYS A 231 -15.86 15.81 11.49
CA LYS A 231 -17.12 15.90 10.72
C LYS A 231 -17.04 16.85 9.53
N ASP A 232 -15.88 16.95 8.92
CA ASP A 232 -15.62 17.69 7.69
C ASP A 232 -16.04 16.84 6.49
N TYR A 233 -17.34 16.80 6.21
CA TYR A 233 -17.92 15.93 5.19
C TYR A 233 -17.34 16.14 3.78
N PRO A 234 -17.12 17.37 3.27
CA PRO A 234 -16.54 17.56 1.93
C PRO A 234 -15.17 16.90 1.80
N VAL A 235 -14.28 17.09 2.79
CA VAL A 235 -12.94 16.49 2.80
C VAL A 235 -13.03 14.97 2.96
N ALA A 236 -13.85 14.46 3.88
CA ALA A 236 -14.01 13.04 4.15
C ALA A 236 -14.53 12.29 2.91
N LEU A 237 -15.61 12.78 2.30
CA LEU A 237 -16.21 12.16 1.10
C LEU A 237 -15.25 12.19 -0.09
N ALA A 238 -14.57 13.33 -0.33
CA ALA A 238 -13.63 13.47 -1.43
C ALA A 238 -12.44 12.52 -1.27
N THR A 239 -11.84 12.42 -0.08
CA THR A 239 -10.68 11.56 0.17
C THR A 239 -11.03 10.07 0.10
N ILE A 240 -12.18 9.66 0.66
CA ILE A 240 -12.64 8.26 0.61
C ILE A 240 -12.94 7.85 -0.84
N LEU A 241 -13.66 8.68 -1.60
CA LEU A 241 -14.02 8.34 -2.97
C LEU A 241 -12.80 8.34 -3.90
N LEU A 242 -11.91 9.31 -3.78
CA LEU A 242 -10.64 9.31 -4.53
C LEU A 242 -9.80 8.07 -4.25
N THR A 243 -9.76 7.65 -2.99
CA THR A 243 -9.06 6.42 -2.61
C THR A 243 -9.71 5.18 -3.24
N ALA A 244 -11.05 5.10 -3.21
CA ALA A 244 -11.77 4.00 -3.85
C ALA A 244 -11.50 3.96 -5.36
N VAL A 245 -11.56 5.09 -6.04
CA VAL A 245 -11.24 5.22 -7.48
C VAL A 245 -9.79 4.80 -7.74
N PHE A 246 -8.84 5.29 -6.94
CA PHE A 246 -7.43 4.92 -7.06
C PHE A 246 -7.22 3.41 -6.92
N VAL A 247 -7.82 2.78 -5.90
CA VAL A 247 -7.72 1.35 -5.66
C VAL A 247 -8.30 0.53 -6.81
N VAL A 248 -9.48 0.91 -7.33
CA VAL A 248 -10.10 0.23 -8.48
C VAL A 248 -9.22 0.37 -9.72
N PHE A 249 -8.73 1.58 -10.00
CA PHE A 249 -7.89 1.85 -11.15
C PHE A 249 -6.53 1.13 -11.06
N ALA A 250 -5.89 1.16 -9.89
CA ALA A 250 -4.64 0.46 -9.65
C ALA A 250 -4.79 -1.06 -9.81
N ASN A 251 -5.88 -1.66 -9.30
CA ASN A 251 -6.18 -3.06 -9.51
C ASN A 251 -6.43 -3.41 -10.98
N LEU A 252 -7.13 -2.54 -11.71
CA LEU A 252 -7.36 -2.74 -13.15
C LEU A 252 -6.04 -2.73 -13.92
N LEU A 253 -5.20 -1.72 -13.69
CA LEU A 253 -3.87 -1.63 -14.32
C LEU A 253 -3.00 -2.84 -13.97
N ALA A 254 -3.00 -3.26 -12.72
CA ALA A 254 -2.25 -4.43 -12.26
C ALA A 254 -2.67 -5.70 -12.98
N LYS A 255 -3.99 -5.93 -13.16
CA LYS A 255 -4.52 -7.07 -13.91
C LYS A 255 -4.16 -7.00 -15.40
N ILE A 256 -4.30 -5.83 -16.02
CA ILE A 256 -3.93 -5.64 -17.44
C ILE A 256 -2.43 -5.94 -17.61
N PHE A 257 -1.58 -5.39 -16.75
CA PHE A 257 -0.14 -5.63 -16.80
C PHE A 257 0.20 -7.12 -16.63
N ALA A 258 -0.46 -7.80 -15.70
CA ALA A 258 -0.26 -9.22 -15.47
C ALA A 258 -0.66 -10.08 -16.69
N ILE A 259 -1.77 -9.75 -17.36
CA ILE A 259 -2.21 -10.43 -18.60
C ILE A 259 -1.21 -10.21 -19.73
N LEU A 260 -0.72 -8.98 -19.91
CA LEU A 260 0.28 -8.66 -20.94
C LEU A 260 1.66 -9.29 -20.66
N ALA A 261 2.00 -9.51 -19.39
CA ALA A 261 3.23 -10.20 -19.00
C ALA A 261 3.15 -11.72 -19.15
N ASP A 262 1.95 -12.29 -19.26
CA ASP A 262 1.75 -13.73 -19.43
C ASP A 262 1.94 -14.15 -20.89
N LYS A 263 3.16 -14.62 -21.18
CA LYS A 263 3.52 -15.15 -22.50
C LYS A 263 2.81 -16.46 -22.89
N ARG A 264 1.98 -17.05 -22.02
CA ARG A 264 1.22 -18.25 -22.33
C ARG A 264 -0.04 -17.95 -23.17
N ASN A 265 -0.40 -16.67 -23.24
CA ASN A 265 -1.57 -16.20 -24.02
C ASN A 265 -1.18 -15.68 -25.43
N LEU A 266 0.09 -15.77 -25.82
CA LEU A 266 0.63 -15.51 -27.15
C LEU A 266 1.14 -16.81 -27.79
#